data_1c122407dd06160a5f776deaa15e7359
#
_entry.id   1c122407dd06160a5f776deaa15e7359
#
_cell.length_a   1.000
_cell.length_b   1.000
_cell.length_c   1.000
_cell.angle_alpha   90.00
_cell.angle_beta   90.00
_cell.angle_gamma   90.00
#
_symmetry.space_group_name_H-M   'P 1'
#
loop_
_entity.id
_entity.type
_entity.pdbx_description
1 polymer ?
#
loop_
_entity_poly.entity_id
_entity_poly.type
_entity_poly.pdbx_seq_one_letter_code
_entity_poly.pdbx_strand_id
1 'polypeptide(L)'
;NATTETVSRSAAIELIDAVTARLDSITVNNGDASTDSGIVSVKFETLNTITKYKIGQQADLSDCTDWIVWGGSTVQYDSKIVDGNLTVYAQVGNETTESSIKSDSIQVVQPVGLTSITLAEGKDSFAGYTVPVSFEISQGTPTHYRLAETSAGLASAAWEAWKDNIVYEFATSGAKTLY
;
A
#
# COMPACT_ATOMS: atom_id res chain seq x y z
N ASN A 1 -36.19 -37.01 -70.28
CA ASN A 1 -36.47 -36.24 -69.06
C ASN A 1 -35.21 -36.28 -68.22
N ALA A 2 -34.50 -35.16 -68.18
CA ALA A 2 -33.39 -34.99 -67.29
C ALA A 2 -33.95 -34.57 -65.92
N THR A 3 -33.81 -35.42 -64.94
CA THR A 3 -34.08 -35.09 -63.52
C THR A 3 -32.96 -34.24 -63.00
N THR A 4 -33.26 -32.99 -62.75
CA THR A 4 -32.34 -32.09 -62.07
C THR A 4 -32.33 -32.42 -60.58
N GLU A 5 -31.28 -33.10 -60.10
CA GLU A 5 -31.07 -33.24 -58.64
C GLU A 5 -30.66 -31.91 -58.06
N THR A 6 -31.47 -31.42 -57.14
CA THR A 6 -31.15 -30.25 -56.32
C THR A 6 -30.26 -30.73 -55.19
N VAL A 7 -28.97 -30.42 -55.26
CA VAL A 7 -28.03 -30.72 -54.19
C VAL A 7 -28.26 -29.68 -53.05
N SER A 8 -28.86 -30.15 -51.97
CA SER A 8 -28.96 -29.36 -50.74
C SER A 8 -27.58 -29.29 -50.08
N ARG A 9 -27.08 -28.09 -49.81
CA ARG A 9 -25.86 -27.84 -49.02
C ARG A 9 -26.26 -27.19 -47.72
N SER A 10 -25.81 -27.75 -46.63
CA SER A 10 -25.94 -27.16 -45.29
C SER A 10 -24.57 -26.75 -44.78
N ALA A 11 -24.47 -25.59 -44.13
CA ALA A 11 -23.33 -25.16 -43.34
C ALA A 11 -23.78 -25.10 -41.89
N ALA A 12 -23.00 -25.66 -40.98
CA ALA A 12 -23.21 -25.56 -39.55
C ALA A 12 -22.16 -24.59 -38.98
N ILE A 13 -22.60 -23.70 -38.12
CA ILE A 13 -21.75 -22.85 -37.29
C ILE A 13 -22.11 -23.10 -35.84
N GLU A 14 -21.12 -23.31 -35.00
CA GLU A 14 -21.28 -23.34 -33.55
C GLU A 14 -21.34 -21.91 -33.03
N LEU A 15 -22.46 -21.53 -32.46
CA LEU A 15 -22.59 -20.28 -31.74
C LEU A 15 -22.15 -20.52 -30.28
N ILE A 16 -20.95 -20.09 -29.94
CA ILE A 16 -20.47 -20.03 -28.55
C ILE A 16 -20.93 -18.72 -27.97
N ASP A 17 -21.64 -18.74 -26.82
CA ASP A 17 -21.92 -17.55 -26.04
C ASP A 17 -20.57 -16.90 -25.68
N ALA A 18 -20.40 -15.62 -26.02
CA ALA A 18 -19.24 -14.85 -25.64
C ALA A 18 -19.22 -14.76 -24.11
N VAL A 19 -18.36 -15.56 -23.48
CA VAL A 19 -18.22 -15.55 -22.02
C VAL A 19 -17.57 -14.24 -21.61
N THR A 20 -18.39 -13.32 -21.13
CA THR A 20 -17.97 -11.97 -20.76
C THR A 20 -16.99 -12.02 -19.59
N ALA A 21 -15.81 -11.44 -19.77
CA ALA A 21 -14.86 -11.24 -18.69
C ALA A 21 -15.50 -10.39 -17.58
N ARG A 22 -15.46 -10.83 -16.34
CA ARG A 22 -16.07 -10.13 -15.23
C ARG A 22 -15.09 -10.00 -14.05
N LEU A 23 -14.96 -8.78 -13.55
CA LEU A 23 -14.29 -8.45 -12.31
C LEU A 23 -15.34 -8.02 -11.27
N ASP A 24 -15.52 -8.81 -10.24
CA ASP A 24 -16.48 -8.52 -9.17
C ASP A 24 -15.91 -7.50 -8.18
N SER A 25 -14.68 -7.73 -7.74
CA SER A 25 -13.95 -6.81 -6.84
C SER A 25 -12.45 -7.00 -6.97
N ILE A 26 -11.71 -6.04 -6.44
CA ILE A 26 -10.31 -6.20 -6.06
C ILE A 26 -10.16 -5.97 -4.56
N THR A 27 -9.13 -6.53 -3.95
CA THR A 27 -8.79 -6.35 -2.54
C THR A 27 -7.30 -6.12 -2.41
N VAL A 28 -6.92 -4.97 -1.83
CA VAL A 28 -5.53 -4.59 -1.58
C VAL A 28 -5.11 -5.12 -0.21
N ASN A 29 -3.94 -5.78 -0.13
CA ASN A 29 -3.34 -6.35 1.08
C ASN A 29 -4.36 -7.08 1.98
N ASN A 30 -5.22 -7.91 1.37
CA ASN A 30 -6.28 -8.67 2.05
C ASN A 30 -7.28 -7.80 2.85
N GLY A 31 -7.40 -6.51 2.55
CA GLY A 31 -8.30 -5.59 3.23
C GLY A 31 -7.70 -4.94 4.47
N ASP A 32 -6.39 -4.93 4.64
CA ASP A 32 -5.72 -4.21 5.71
C ASP A 32 -6.00 -2.70 5.60
N ALA A 33 -6.14 -2.02 6.73
CA ALA A 33 -6.40 -0.58 6.76
C ALA A 33 -5.18 0.25 6.35
N SER A 34 -3.96 -0.27 6.58
CA SER A 34 -2.70 0.41 6.28
C SER A 34 -1.56 -0.57 5.99
N THR A 35 -0.52 -0.04 5.34
CA THR A 35 0.75 -0.74 5.06
C THR A 35 1.91 0.24 5.21
N ASP A 36 3.11 -0.27 5.45
CA ASP A 36 4.36 0.51 5.45
C ASP A 36 5.10 0.46 4.11
N SER A 37 4.49 -0.14 3.11
CA SER A 37 5.07 -0.35 1.78
C SER A 37 4.17 0.17 0.66
N GLY A 38 4.76 0.86 -0.31
CA GLY A 38 4.10 1.20 -1.57
C GLY A 38 3.96 0.02 -2.53
N ILE A 39 4.57 -1.13 -2.22
CA ILE A 39 4.36 -2.39 -2.94
C ILE A 39 3.24 -3.14 -2.21
N VAL A 40 2.14 -3.35 -2.91
CA VAL A 40 0.95 -3.98 -2.35
C VAL A 40 0.55 -5.23 -3.13
N SER A 41 -0.05 -6.21 -2.45
CA SER A 41 -0.70 -7.32 -3.11
C SER A 41 -2.13 -6.92 -3.51
N VAL A 42 -2.52 -7.23 -4.73
CA VAL A 42 -3.88 -6.97 -5.22
C VAL A 42 -4.50 -8.28 -5.63
N LYS A 43 -5.55 -8.67 -4.93
CA LYS A 43 -6.34 -9.87 -5.22
C LYS A 43 -7.53 -9.49 -6.08
N PHE A 44 -7.78 -10.26 -7.14
CA PHE A 44 -8.89 -10.11 -8.06
C PHE A 44 -9.93 -11.20 -7.79
N GLU A 45 -11.18 -10.83 -7.59
CA GLU A 45 -12.32 -11.75 -7.61
C GLU A 45 -12.97 -11.67 -8.98
N THR A 46 -12.79 -12.73 -9.76
CA THR A 46 -13.19 -12.77 -11.17
C THR A 46 -14.14 -13.92 -11.47
N LEU A 47 -14.95 -13.75 -12.48
CA LEU A 47 -15.75 -14.81 -13.09
C LEU A 47 -15.39 -14.96 -14.56
N ASN A 48 -15.54 -16.21 -15.04
CA ASN A 48 -15.28 -16.61 -16.41
C ASN A 48 -13.77 -16.64 -16.74
N THR A 49 -13.45 -16.86 -17.99
CA THR A 49 -12.06 -16.95 -18.44
C THR A 49 -11.46 -15.56 -18.58
N ILE A 50 -10.36 -15.32 -17.86
CA ILE A 50 -9.57 -14.10 -17.93
C ILE A 50 -8.21 -14.43 -18.57
N THR A 51 -7.78 -13.61 -19.52
CA THR A 51 -6.49 -13.78 -20.21
C THR A 51 -5.56 -12.57 -20.02
N LYS A 52 -6.11 -11.41 -19.63
CA LYS A 52 -5.37 -10.16 -19.49
C LYS A 52 -5.94 -9.29 -18.37
N TYR A 53 -5.13 -8.39 -17.84
CA TYR A 53 -5.56 -7.37 -16.88
C TYR A 53 -4.82 -6.06 -17.07
N LYS A 54 -5.39 -4.98 -16.54
CA LYS A 54 -4.75 -3.67 -16.33
C LYS A 54 -4.85 -3.30 -14.85
N ILE A 55 -3.86 -2.57 -14.37
CA ILE A 55 -3.82 -2.07 -12.99
C ILE A 55 -3.09 -0.72 -12.95
N GLY A 56 -3.63 0.25 -12.24
CA GLY A 56 -3.09 1.60 -12.17
C GLY A 56 -3.67 2.40 -11.01
N GLN A 57 -3.35 3.69 -10.95
CA GLN A 57 -3.80 4.62 -9.91
C GLN A 57 -4.81 5.66 -10.46
N GLN A 58 -5.00 5.70 -11.77
CA GLN A 58 -6.01 6.56 -12.40
C GLN A 58 -7.32 5.80 -12.60
N ALA A 59 -8.44 6.45 -12.32
CA ALA A 59 -9.76 5.81 -12.38
C ALA A 59 -10.14 5.31 -13.79
N ASP A 60 -9.55 5.87 -14.82
CA ASP A 60 -9.72 5.49 -16.23
C ASP A 60 -8.58 4.58 -16.75
N LEU A 61 -7.64 4.19 -15.88
CA LEU A 61 -6.43 3.43 -16.20
C LEU A 61 -5.55 4.07 -17.28
N SER A 62 -5.58 5.40 -17.41
CA SER A 62 -4.75 6.15 -18.38
C SER A 62 -3.25 6.07 -18.07
N ASP A 63 -2.89 5.74 -16.83
CA ASP A 63 -1.52 5.47 -16.38
C ASP A 63 -1.04 4.03 -16.69
N CYS A 64 -1.92 3.18 -17.20
CA CYS A 64 -1.61 1.81 -17.62
C CYS A 64 -2.06 1.59 -19.08
N THR A 65 -1.17 1.83 -20.03
CA THR A 65 -1.48 1.76 -21.46
C THR A 65 -1.63 0.35 -22.00
N ASP A 66 -0.86 -0.60 -21.46
CA ASP A 66 -0.76 -1.96 -21.97
C ASP A 66 -1.50 -3.00 -21.12
N TRP A 67 -2.09 -3.98 -21.81
CA TRP A 67 -2.62 -5.15 -21.14
C TRP A 67 -1.51 -6.09 -20.70
N ILE A 68 -1.59 -6.51 -19.44
CA ILE A 68 -0.68 -7.49 -18.84
C ILE A 68 -1.31 -8.89 -18.96
N VAL A 69 -0.51 -9.88 -19.31
CA VAL A 69 -0.96 -11.27 -19.41
C VAL A 69 -1.40 -11.77 -18.03
N TRP A 70 -2.56 -12.40 -17.98
CA TRP A 70 -3.10 -12.95 -16.74
C TRP A 70 -2.21 -14.08 -16.20
N GLY A 71 -1.64 -13.89 -15.03
CA GLY A 71 -0.77 -14.87 -14.36
C GLY A 71 -1.37 -15.47 -13.09
N GLY A 72 -2.60 -15.06 -12.72
CA GLY A 72 -3.27 -15.53 -11.52
C GLY A 72 -4.07 -14.43 -10.82
N SER A 73 -4.87 -14.82 -9.82
CA SER A 73 -5.81 -13.94 -9.13
C SER A 73 -5.16 -12.97 -8.12
N THR A 74 -3.86 -13.02 -7.93
CA THR A 74 -3.13 -12.10 -7.04
C THR A 74 -1.86 -11.62 -7.72
N VAL A 75 -1.65 -10.31 -7.73
CA VAL A 75 -0.48 -9.67 -8.32
C VAL A 75 0.17 -8.73 -7.31
N GLN A 76 1.47 -8.47 -7.48
CA GLN A 76 2.16 -7.39 -6.77
C GLN A 76 2.10 -6.12 -7.62
N TYR A 77 1.72 -5.03 -7.00
CA TYR A 77 1.66 -3.71 -7.62
C TYR A 77 2.56 -2.72 -6.87
N ASP A 78 3.51 -2.11 -7.58
CA ASP A 78 4.40 -1.09 -7.04
C ASP A 78 3.87 0.30 -7.41
N SER A 79 3.23 0.94 -6.46
CA SER A 79 2.60 2.25 -6.64
C SER A 79 3.57 3.42 -6.64
N LYS A 80 4.81 3.23 -6.15
CA LYS A 80 5.80 4.29 -5.87
C LYS A 80 5.34 5.29 -4.79
N ILE A 81 4.20 5.09 -4.15
CA ILE A 81 3.74 5.91 -3.03
C ILE A 81 4.52 5.48 -1.79
N VAL A 82 5.06 6.47 -1.06
CA VAL A 82 5.79 6.26 0.19
C VAL A 82 5.00 6.67 1.42
N ASP A 83 4.02 7.56 1.26
CA ASP A 83 3.10 8.01 2.30
C ASP A 83 1.82 8.57 1.69
N GLY A 84 0.68 8.33 2.31
CA GLY A 84 -0.61 8.82 1.86
C GLY A 84 -1.59 7.73 1.43
N ASN A 85 -2.74 8.12 0.91
CA ASN A 85 -3.75 7.18 0.46
C ASN A 85 -3.41 6.65 -0.93
N LEU A 86 -3.28 5.33 -1.04
CA LEU A 86 -3.16 4.62 -2.31
C LEU A 86 -4.53 4.08 -2.72
N THR A 87 -5.05 4.53 -3.86
CA THR A 87 -6.20 3.89 -4.53
C THR A 87 -5.70 3.16 -5.76
N VAL A 88 -6.02 1.88 -5.84
CA VAL A 88 -5.69 1.01 -6.96
C VAL A 88 -6.95 0.77 -7.77
N TYR A 89 -6.85 0.92 -9.09
CA TYR A 89 -7.90 0.61 -10.06
C TYR A 89 -7.45 -0.56 -10.92
N ALA A 90 -8.38 -1.44 -11.25
CA ALA A 90 -8.07 -2.59 -12.10
C ALA A 90 -9.23 -2.95 -13.04
N GLN A 91 -8.88 -3.55 -14.15
CA GLN A 91 -9.78 -4.10 -15.16
C GLN A 91 -9.25 -5.44 -15.64
N VAL A 92 -10.11 -6.37 -15.95
CA VAL A 92 -9.74 -7.65 -16.55
C VAL A 92 -10.39 -7.82 -17.92
N GLY A 93 -9.82 -8.66 -18.76
CA GLY A 93 -10.35 -8.96 -20.07
C GLY A 93 -9.99 -10.36 -20.56
N ASN A 94 -10.67 -10.78 -21.61
CA ASN A 94 -10.32 -11.92 -22.42
C ASN A 94 -10.11 -11.47 -23.89
N GLU A 95 -10.12 -12.39 -24.85
CA GLU A 95 -9.89 -12.07 -26.26
C GLU A 95 -10.97 -11.13 -26.85
N THR A 96 -12.18 -11.15 -26.30
CA THR A 96 -13.36 -10.53 -26.92
C THR A 96 -14.03 -9.46 -26.06
N THR A 97 -13.85 -9.53 -24.74
CA THR A 97 -14.59 -8.66 -23.80
C THR A 97 -13.69 -8.11 -22.68
N GLU A 98 -14.11 -7.01 -22.11
CA GLU A 98 -13.46 -6.36 -20.97
C GLU A 98 -14.49 -6.11 -19.87
N SER A 99 -14.07 -6.21 -18.62
CA SER A 99 -14.90 -5.92 -17.44
C SER A 99 -15.08 -4.41 -17.22
N SER A 100 -15.98 -4.03 -16.31
CA SER A 100 -15.91 -2.71 -15.68
C SER A 100 -14.65 -2.59 -14.81
N ILE A 101 -14.20 -1.34 -14.60
CA ILE A 101 -13.10 -1.05 -13.68
C ILE A 101 -13.60 -1.19 -12.24
N LYS A 102 -12.77 -1.75 -11.37
CA LYS A 102 -12.97 -1.82 -9.91
C LYS A 102 -11.81 -1.16 -9.20
N SER A 103 -12.04 -0.72 -7.97
CA SER A 103 -11.02 -0.09 -7.15
C SER A 103 -11.09 -0.53 -5.71
N ASP A 104 -9.95 -0.43 -5.02
CA ASP A 104 -9.82 -0.55 -3.58
C ASP A 104 -8.69 0.38 -3.11
N SER A 105 -8.64 0.69 -1.83
CA SER A 105 -7.68 1.65 -1.30
C SER A 105 -7.09 1.22 0.04
N ILE A 106 -5.86 1.66 0.29
CA ILE A 106 -5.12 1.42 1.52
C ILE A 106 -4.32 2.66 1.90
N GLN A 107 -4.15 2.91 3.19
CA GLN A 107 -3.27 3.96 3.67
C GLN A 107 -1.82 3.44 3.68
N VAL A 108 -0.93 4.07 2.90
CA VAL A 108 0.52 3.86 3.00
C VAL A 108 1.05 4.79 4.09
N VAL A 109 1.72 4.24 5.10
CA VAL A 109 2.26 5.00 6.24
C VAL A 109 3.75 4.76 6.29
N GLN A 110 4.54 5.79 6.05
CA GLN A 110 5.99 5.68 6.14
C GLN A 110 6.41 5.46 7.60
N PRO A 111 7.17 4.38 7.91
CA PRO A 111 7.71 4.18 9.26
C PRO A 111 8.56 5.36 9.70
N VAL A 112 8.47 5.74 10.98
CA VAL A 112 9.31 6.79 11.54
C VAL A 112 10.73 6.25 11.74
N GLY A 113 11.70 6.86 11.08
CA GLY A 113 13.11 6.58 11.25
C GLY A 113 13.76 7.59 12.21
N LEU A 114 14.15 7.17 13.41
CA LEU A 114 14.93 7.96 14.35
C LEU A 114 16.43 7.72 14.12
N THR A 115 17.17 8.78 13.79
CA THR A 115 18.61 8.73 13.57
C THR A 115 19.40 9.03 14.84
N SER A 116 18.99 10.03 15.57
CA SER A 116 19.68 10.43 16.80
C SER A 116 18.77 11.13 17.81
N ILE A 117 19.22 11.13 19.06
CA ILE A 117 18.66 11.91 20.14
C ILE A 117 19.76 12.80 20.72
N THR A 118 19.48 14.08 20.91
CA THR A 118 20.43 15.06 21.44
C THR A 118 19.88 15.71 22.69
N LEU A 119 20.67 15.71 23.75
CA LEU A 119 20.37 16.35 25.02
C LEU A 119 21.08 17.73 25.12
N ALA A 120 20.43 18.70 25.76
CA ALA A 120 21.02 20.00 26.06
C ALA A 120 21.65 20.70 24.85
N GLU A 121 21.05 20.54 23.65
CA GLU A 121 21.59 21.09 22.40
C GLU A 121 23.01 20.62 22.07
N GLY A 122 23.41 19.42 22.55
CA GLY A 122 24.73 18.82 22.32
C GLY A 122 25.83 19.36 23.25
N LYS A 123 25.48 20.06 24.32
CA LYS A 123 26.46 20.53 25.30
C LYS A 123 26.96 19.40 26.21
N ASP A 124 28.24 19.44 26.59
CA ASP A 124 28.86 18.44 27.48
C ASP A 124 28.34 18.51 28.92
N SER A 125 27.80 19.67 29.34
CA SER A 125 27.19 19.86 30.64
C SER A 125 26.00 20.82 30.57
N PHE A 126 25.07 20.65 31.52
CA PHE A 126 23.86 21.46 31.60
C PHE A 126 23.55 21.79 33.07
N ALA A 127 23.29 23.06 33.35
CA ALA A 127 22.92 23.53 34.69
C ALA A 127 21.39 23.46 34.85
N GLY A 128 20.91 22.47 35.59
CA GLY A 128 19.48 22.23 35.83
C GLY A 128 19.09 20.76 35.65
N TYR A 129 17.87 20.45 35.99
CA TYR A 129 17.30 19.09 35.90
C TYR A 129 16.37 18.92 34.71
N THR A 130 15.78 19.98 34.18
CA THR A 130 14.89 19.97 33.03
C THR A 130 15.72 20.25 31.78
N VAL A 131 16.01 19.20 31.04
CA VAL A 131 16.95 19.22 29.91
C VAL A 131 16.18 19.18 28.57
N PRO A 132 16.48 20.11 27.64
CA PRO A 132 15.95 20.05 26.29
C PRO A 132 16.38 18.78 25.56
N VAL A 133 15.44 18.15 24.85
CA VAL A 133 15.67 16.95 24.06
C VAL A 133 15.27 17.25 22.63
N SER A 134 16.14 16.92 21.68
CA SER A 134 15.83 16.96 20.26
C SER A 134 16.05 15.61 19.60
N PHE A 135 15.24 15.33 18.58
CA PHE A 135 15.29 14.11 17.79
C PHE A 135 15.62 14.45 16.34
N GLU A 136 16.49 13.67 15.74
CA GLU A 136 16.75 13.71 14.31
C GLU A 136 15.95 12.59 13.62
N ILE A 137 14.99 12.99 12.82
CA ILE A 137 14.10 12.08 12.11
C ILE A 137 14.54 11.99 10.65
N SER A 138 14.88 10.79 10.19
CA SER A 138 15.32 10.56 8.81
C SER A 138 14.16 10.34 7.84
N GLN A 139 13.02 9.85 8.34
CA GLN A 139 11.83 9.60 7.54
C GLN A 139 10.58 9.48 8.41
N GLY A 140 9.43 9.60 7.77
CA GLY A 140 8.12 9.53 8.42
C GLY A 140 7.81 10.75 9.28
N THR A 141 6.60 10.81 9.82
CA THR A 141 6.13 11.89 10.68
C THR A 141 5.80 11.32 12.06
N PRO A 142 6.57 11.64 13.11
CA PRO A 142 6.27 11.14 14.44
C PRO A 142 4.99 11.79 14.98
N THR A 143 4.14 11.01 15.61
CA THR A 143 2.93 11.47 16.31
C THR A 143 3.06 11.35 17.82
N HIS A 144 3.95 10.49 18.29
CA HIS A 144 4.22 10.26 19.71
C HIS A 144 5.69 9.98 19.92
N TYR A 145 6.14 10.17 21.15
CA TYR A 145 7.46 9.79 21.64
C TYR A 145 7.36 9.19 23.04
N ARG A 146 8.41 8.53 23.48
CA ARG A 146 8.60 8.11 24.86
C ARG A 146 10.08 8.18 25.20
N LEU A 147 10.39 8.44 26.47
CA LEU A 147 11.74 8.61 26.97
C LEU A 147 11.93 7.88 28.29
N ALA A 148 13.13 7.36 28.55
CA ALA A 148 13.50 6.77 29.82
C ALA A 148 15.00 6.85 30.05
N GLU A 149 15.44 6.84 31.33
CA GLU A 149 16.86 6.84 31.70
C GLU A 149 17.55 5.48 31.53
N THR A 150 16.79 4.43 31.19
CA THR A 150 17.31 3.10 30.88
C THR A 150 16.57 2.46 29.70
N SER A 151 17.27 1.63 28.93
CA SER A 151 16.63 0.90 27.82
C SER A 151 15.49 -0.03 28.28
N ALA A 152 15.63 -0.63 29.47
CA ALA A 152 14.56 -1.44 30.04
C ALA A 152 13.34 -0.60 30.47
N GLY A 153 13.56 0.59 31.01
CA GLY A 153 12.51 1.55 31.37
C GLY A 153 11.75 2.06 30.15
N LEU A 154 12.41 2.20 29.00
CA LEU A 154 11.79 2.65 27.77
C LEU A 154 10.62 1.74 27.33
N ALA A 155 10.74 0.42 27.55
CA ALA A 155 9.69 -0.53 27.17
C ALA A 155 8.37 -0.28 27.93
N SER A 156 8.43 0.25 29.15
CA SER A 156 7.27 0.53 30.01
C SER A 156 6.94 2.03 30.12
N ALA A 157 7.74 2.91 29.53
CA ALA A 157 7.48 4.34 29.53
C ALA A 157 6.19 4.66 28.76
N ALA A 158 5.41 5.61 29.27
CA ALA A 158 4.19 6.04 28.61
C ALA A 158 4.51 6.77 27.30
N TRP A 159 3.66 6.58 26.29
CA TRP A 159 3.72 7.37 25.07
C TRP A 159 3.15 8.77 25.33
N GLU A 160 3.87 9.79 24.91
CA GLU A 160 3.45 11.19 24.92
C GLU A 160 3.21 11.67 23.49
N ALA A 161 2.26 12.61 23.32
CA ALA A 161 2.04 13.24 22.03
C ALA A 161 3.26 14.04 21.58
N TRP A 162 3.60 13.94 20.28
CA TRP A 162 4.70 14.71 19.71
C TRP A 162 4.49 16.22 19.88
N LYS A 163 5.55 16.96 20.21
CA LYS A 163 5.56 18.40 20.37
C LYS A 163 6.94 18.98 19.99
N ASP A 164 6.99 20.24 19.60
CA ASP A 164 8.22 20.88 19.10
C ASP A 164 9.30 21.09 20.19
N ASN A 165 8.88 21.27 21.44
CA ASN A 165 9.80 21.57 22.56
C ASN A 165 9.70 20.45 23.59
N ILE A 166 10.43 19.36 23.33
CA ILE A 166 10.50 18.24 24.25
C ILE A 166 11.55 18.50 25.31
N VAL A 167 11.18 18.29 26.57
CA VAL A 167 12.07 18.37 27.70
C VAL A 167 11.93 17.12 28.55
N TYR A 168 13.03 16.72 29.19
CA TYR A 168 13.05 15.64 30.16
C TYR A 168 13.53 16.13 31.51
N GLU A 169 12.86 15.74 32.59
CA GLU A 169 13.22 16.10 33.95
C GLU A 169 13.96 14.96 34.64
N PHE A 170 15.22 15.16 34.95
CA PHE A 170 16.03 14.21 35.71
C PHE A 170 15.86 14.45 37.22
N ALA A 171 15.71 13.37 37.99
CA ALA A 171 15.53 13.48 39.45
C ALA A 171 16.81 13.79 40.22
N THR A 172 17.99 13.54 39.63
CA THR A 172 19.31 13.72 40.29
C THR A 172 20.34 14.26 39.33
N SER A 173 21.39 14.89 39.88
CA SER A 173 22.58 15.30 39.12
C SER A 173 23.50 14.12 38.78
N GLY A 174 24.52 14.36 37.96
CA GLY A 174 25.53 13.40 37.52
C GLY A 174 25.41 13.08 36.02
N ALA A 175 26.23 12.15 35.56
CA ALA A 175 26.16 11.68 34.15
C ALA A 175 24.80 11.01 33.87
N LYS A 176 24.16 11.41 32.76
CA LYS A 176 22.82 10.96 32.37
C LYS A 176 22.83 10.41 30.98
N THR A 177 22.04 9.37 30.78
CA THR A 177 21.71 8.79 29.46
C THR A 177 20.20 8.77 29.33
N LEU A 178 19.72 9.06 28.14
CA LEU A 178 18.29 8.99 27.79
C LEU A 178 18.12 8.10 26.58
N TYR A 179 17.08 7.30 26.62
CA TYR A 179 16.68 6.35 25.57
C TYR A 179 15.31 6.72 25.02
#